data_85866de88b65acc74df193884c199d0d
#
_entry.id   85866de88b65acc74df193884c199d0d
#
_cell.length_a   1.000
_cell.length_b   1.000
_cell.length_c   1.000
_cell.angle_alpha   90.00
_cell.angle_beta   90.00
_cell.angle_gamma   90.00
#
_symmetry.space_group_name_H-M   'P 1'
#
loop_
_entity.id
_entity.type
_entity.pdbx_description
1 polymer ?
#
loop_
_entity_poly.entity_id
_entity_poly.type
_entity_poly.pdbx_seq_one_letter_code
_entity_poly.pdbx_strand_id
1 'polypeptide(L)'
;MKVGLYFGSFNPIHIGHLILANFMATNTNLDTVWLVVSPQNPFKPSNTLLHEFDRLHMVSLAVADNPNLGVSNIEFSMPKPSYTIDTLTYLQEKYPSYEFVLIMGEDNLTLFPKWKNSEHILEYHRVYVYPR
;
A
#
# COMPACT_ATOMS: atom_id res chain seq x y z
N MET A 1 3.60 -3.28 16.83
CA MET A 1 2.48 -3.57 15.91
C MET A 1 3.03 -3.91 14.52
N LYS A 2 2.47 -4.93 13.92
CA LYS A 2 2.87 -5.40 12.59
C LYS A 2 1.80 -4.96 11.59
N VAL A 3 2.17 -4.09 10.65
CA VAL A 3 1.25 -3.42 9.73
C VAL A 3 1.57 -3.83 8.30
N GLY A 4 0.58 -4.39 7.62
CA GLY A 4 0.68 -4.66 6.18
C GLY A 4 0.35 -3.41 5.39
N LEU A 5 1.15 -3.12 4.38
CA LEU A 5 0.93 -1.98 3.50
C LEU A 5 0.50 -2.48 2.13
N TYR A 6 -0.72 -2.16 1.78
CA TYR A 6 -1.31 -2.52 0.49
C TYR A 6 -1.38 -1.27 -0.37
N PHE A 7 -0.43 -1.12 -1.27
CA PHE A 7 -0.31 0.05 -2.14
C PHE A 7 -1.21 -0.09 -3.35
N GLY A 8 -1.81 1.00 -3.76
CA GLY A 8 -2.60 1.02 -4.98
C GLY A 8 -3.09 2.41 -5.31
N SER A 9 -3.46 2.59 -6.57
CA SER A 9 -4.14 3.82 -6.98
C SER A 9 -5.61 3.80 -6.55
N PHE A 10 -6.21 2.59 -6.44
CA PHE A 10 -7.62 2.39 -6.08
C PHE A 10 -8.52 3.30 -6.95
N ASN A 11 -8.57 3.00 -8.23
CA ASN A 11 -9.16 3.86 -9.25
C ASN A 11 -10.39 3.22 -9.93
N PRO A 12 -11.54 3.09 -9.24
CA PRO A 12 -11.74 3.26 -7.81
C PRO A 12 -11.46 1.97 -7.01
N ILE A 13 -11.54 2.06 -5.70
CA ILE A 13 -11.54 0.87 -4.84
C ILE A 13 -12.77 0.01 -5.14
N HIS A 14 -12.60 -1.30 -5.07
CA HIS A 14 -13.71 -2.25 -5.28
C HIS A 14 -13.64 -3.39 -4.28
N ILE A 15 -14.67 -4.25 -4.33
CA ILE A 15 -14.82 -5.35 -3.36
C ILE A 15 -13.62 -6.31 -3.36
N GLY A 16 -12.99 -6.52 -4.50
CA GLY A 16 -11.81 -7.37 -4.59
C GLY A 16 -10.63 -6.86 -3.76
N HIS A 17 -10.41 -5.55 -3.75
CA HIS A 17 -9.39 -4.94 -2.90
C HIS A 17 -9.70 -5.17 -1.41
N LEU A 18 -10.96 -5.01 -1.03
CA LEU A 18 -11.39 -5.15 0.36
C LEU A 18 -11.30 -6.60 0.84
N ILE A 19 -11.69 -7.54 0.01
CA ILE A 19 -11.61 -8.97 0.33
C ILE A 19 -10.16 -9.36 0.57
N LEU A 20 -9.26 -8.94 -0.31
CA LEU A 20 -7.84 -9.24 -0.19
C LEU A 20 -7.23 -8.62 1.07
N ALA A 21 -7.48 -7.34 1.28
CA ALA A 21 -6.94 -6.63 2.44
C ALA A 21 -7.43 -7.26 3.74
N ASN A 22 -8.71 -7.57 3.82
CA ASN A 22 -9.27 -8.21 5.01
C ASN A 22 -8.71 -9.62 5.22
N PHE A 23 -8.56 -10.39 4.14
CA PHE A 23 -7.96 -11.72 4.22
C PHE A 23 -6.54 -11.64 4.79
N MET A 24 -5.73 -10.71 4.31
CA MET A 24 -4.36 -10.53 4.80
C MET A 24 -4.34 -10.11 6.27
N ALA A 25 -5.26 -9.25 6.67
CA ALA A 25 -5.33 -8.78 8.05
C ALA A 25 -5.76 -9.87 9.03
N THR A 26 -6.61 -10.80 8.59
CA THR A 26 -7.23 -11.79 9.49
C THR A 26 -6.61 -13.19 9.39
N ASN A 27 -5.88 -13.50 8.32
CA ASN A 27 -5.33 -14.82 8.07
C ASN A 27 -3.79 -14.88 8.06
N THR A 28 -3.13 -13.80 8.45
CA THR A 28 -1.68 -13.74 8.60
C THR A 28 -1.36 -13.24 10.01
N ASN A 29 -0.07 -13.02 10.27
CA ASN A 29 0.36 -12.47 11.55
C ASN A 29 0.34 -10.95 11.62
N LEU A 30 -0.31 -10.30 10.65
CA LEU A 30 -0.46 -8.85 10.63
C LEU A 30 -1.52 -8.42 11.66
N ASP A 31 -1.26 -7.31 12.34
CA ASP A 31 -2.23 -6.73 13.26
C ASP A 31 -3.28 -5.91 12.53
N THR A 32 -2.89 -5.29 11.43
CA THR A 32 -3.77 -4.47 10.60
C THR A 32 -3.19 -4.36 9.20
N VAL A 33 -4.02 -3.95 8.24
CA VAL A 33 -3.59 -3.64 6.88
C VAL A 33 -4.02 -2.22 6.56
N TRP A 34 -3.07 -1.42 6.13
CA TRP A 34 -3.34 -0.05 5.65
C TRP A 34 -3.33 -0.04 4.14
N LEU A 35 -4.40 0.51 3.56
CA LEU A 35 -4.46 0.78 2.13
C LEU A 35 -3.77 2.13 1.91
N VAL A 36 -2.63 2.09 1.23
CA VAL A 36 -1.83 3.28 0.95
C VAL A 36 -2.22 3.80 -0.43
N VAL A 37 -2.92 4.92 -0.45
CA VAL A 37 -3.43 5.49 -1.70
C VAL A 37 -2.31 6.27 -2.39
N SER A 38 -1.99 5.86 -3.62
CA SER A 38 -0.96 6.52 -4.42
C SER A 38 -1.60 7.64 -5.23
N PRO A 39 -1.13 8.88 -5.06
CA PRO A 39 -1.67 9.99 -5.85
C PRO A 39 -1.31 9.85 -7.32
N GLN A 40 -0.11 9.34 -7.61
CA GLN A 40 0.34 9.10 -8.97
C GLN A 40 1.24 7.87 -9.01
N ASN A 41 0.87 6.89 -9.84
CA ASN A 41 1.70 5.71 -10.04
C ASN A 41 2.74 6.03 -11.12
N PRO A 42 4.05 5.85 -10.83
CA PRO A 42 5.10 6.15 -11.83
C PRO A 42 5.02 5.31 -13.09
N PHE A 43 4.28 4.18 -13.06
CA PHE A 43 4.14 3.27 -14.20
C PHE A 43 2.81 3.41 -14.93
N LYS A 44 1.97 4.41 -14.58
CA LYS A 44 0.67 4.63 -15.19
C LYS A 44 0.50 6.07 -15.62
N PRO A 45 -0.19 6.33 -16.77
CA PRO A 45 -0.54 7.70 -17.18
C PRO A 45 -1.44 8.36 -16.15
N SER A 46 -1.11 9.59 -15.76
CA SER A 46 -1.88 10.33 -14.76
C SER A 46 -3.28 10.71 -15.23
N ASN A 47 -3.47 10.85 -16.56
CA ASN A 47 -4.77 11.25 -17.13
C ASN A 47 -5.83 10.16 -17.11
N THR A 48 -5.48 8.92 -16.72
CA THR A 48 -6.44 7.83 -16.58
C THR A 48 -6.95 7.66 -15.16
N LEU A 49 -6.42 8.47 -14.22
CA LEU A 49 -6.78 8.36 -12.82
C LEU A 49 -7.92 9.29 -12.46
N LEU A 50 -8.82 8.83 -11.58
CA LEU A 50 -9.74 9.71 -10.87
C LEU A 50 -8.92 10.67 -10.00
N HIS A 51 -9.54 11.80 -9.62
CA HIS A 51 -8.87 12.76 -8.75
C HIS A 51 -8.41 12.11 -7.45
N GLU A 52 -7.18 12.42 -7.02
CA GLU A 52 -6.54 11.73 -5.90
C GLU A 52 -7.32 11.86 -4.59
N PHE A 53 -7.91 13.01 -4.31
CA PHE A 53 -8.70 13.21 -3.09
C PHE A 53 -10.01 12.45 -3.12
N ASP A 54 -10.61 12.29 -4.30
CA ASP A 54 -11.82 11.47 -4.46
C ASP A 54 -11.51 10.00 -4.21
N ARG A 55 -10.37 9.52 -4.73
CA ARG A 55 -9.95 8.14 -4.50
C ARG A 55 -9.66 7.88 -3.02
N LEU A 56 -8.98 8.82 -2.36
CA LEU A 56 -8.72 8.72 -0.93
C LEU A 56 -10.00 8.67 -0.12
N HIS A 57 -10.96 9.54 -0.47
CA HIS A 57 -12.25 9.60 0.22
C HIS A 57 -13.02 8.28 0.08
N MET A 58 -13.06 7.72 -1.12
CA MET A 58 -13.72 6.44 -1.37
C MET A 58 -13.10 5.30 -0.58
N VAL A 59 -11.77 5.24 -0.50
CA VAL A 59 -11.07 4.23 0.32
C VAL A 59 -11.41 4.43 1.80
N SER A 60 -11.39 5.67 2.27
CA SER A 60 -11.70 5.97 3.68
C SER A 60 -13.10 5.49 4.06
N LEU A 61 -14.08 5.73 3.19
CA LEU A 61 -15.45 5.24 3.41
C LEU A 61 -15.51 3.71 3.39
N ALA A 62 -14.78 3.09 2.48
CA ALA A 62 -14.84 1.64 2.31
C ALA A 62 -14.27 0.88 3.52
N VAL A 63 -13.29 1.44 4.22
CA VAL A 63 -12.64 0.77 5.36
C VAL A 63 -13.16 1.24 6.72
N ALA A 64 -14.03 2.26 6.74
CA ALA A 64 -14.44 2.93 7.98
C ALA A 64 -15.00 1.99 9.05
N ASP A 65 -15.74 0.98 8.63
CA ASP A 65 -16.40 0.06 9.56
C ASP A 65 -15.59 -1.21 9.85
N ASN A 66 -14.38 -1.33 9.29
CA ASN A 66 -13.57 -2.52 9.50
C ASN A 66 -12.39 -2.20 10.43
N PRO A 67 -12.39 -2.73 11.66
CA PRO A 67 -11.33 -2.43 12.64
C PRO A 67 -9.97 -3.00 12.25
N ASN A 68 -9.93 -3.93 11.30
CA ASN A 68 -8.68 -4.56 10.85
C ASN A 68 -8.01 -3.80 9.70
N LEU A 69 -8.68 -2.80 9.15
CA LEU A 69 -8.19 -2.04 8.01
C LEU A 69 -8.05 -0.57 8.34
N GLY A 70 -7.09 0.07 7.69
CA GLY A 70 -6.91 1.50 7.77
C GLY A 70 -6.57 2.07 6.40
N VAL A 71 -6.48 3.38 6.31
CA VAL A 71 -6.09 4.08 5.10
C VAL A 71 -4.93 5.02 5.42
N SER A 72 -3.98 5.15 4.49
CA SER A 72 -2.88 6.08 4.64
C SER A 72 -2.83 7.03 3.46
N ASN A 73 -2.68 8.32 3.76
CA ASN A 73 -2.48 9.37 2.78
C ASN A 73 -1.04 9.88 2.76
N ILE A 74 -0.11 9.08 3.29
CA ILE A 74 1.28 9.53 3.46
C ILE A 74 1.91 10.01 2.15
N GLU A 75 1.57 9.36 1.04
CA GLU A 75 2.16 9.72 -0.25
C GLU A 75 1.68 11.06 -0.80
N PHE A 76 0.58 11.60 -0.26
CA PHE A 76 0.05 12.89 -0.69
C PHE A 76 0.95 14.05 -0.27
N SER A 77 1.76 13.87 0.77
CA SER A 77 2.71 14.88 1.25
C SER A 77 4.14 14.62 0.78
N MET A 78 4.34 13.61 -0.07
CA MET A 78 5.66 13.25 -0.60
C MET A 78 5.85 13.80 -2.02
N PRO A 79 7.12 13.96 -2.48
CA PRO A 79 7.38 14.29 -3.88
C PRO A 79 6.75 13.27 -4.83
N LYS A 80 6.25 13.74 -5.96
CA LYS A 80 5.61 12.89 -6.97
C LYS A 80 6.50 12.79 -8.20
N PRO A 81 6.60 11.60 -8.82
CA PRO A 81 6.00 10.33 -8.43
C PRO A 81 6.65 9.74 -7.18
N SER A 82 5.86 9.00 -6.40
CA SER A 82 6.33 8.36 -5.19
C SER A 82 6.90 6.97 -5.48
N TYR A 83 7.94 6.61 -4.74
CA TYR A 83 8.54 5.27 -4.81
C TYR A 83 8.34 4.54 -3.49
N THR A 84 8.10 3.23 -3.56
CA THR A 84 7.80 2.42 -2.38
C THR A 84 8.87 2.52 -1.29
N ILE A 85 10.16 2.53 -1.67
CA ILE A 85 11.24 2.63 -0.68
C ILE A 85 11.15 3.93 0.11
N ASP A 86 10.81 5.03 -0.55
CA ASP A 86 10.71 6.32 0.12
C ASP A 86 9.53 6.34 1.08
N THR A 87 8.41 5.76 0.67
CA THR A 87 7.21 5.65 1.51
C THR A 87 7.49 4.82 2.75
N LEU A 88 8.16 3.68 2.59
CA LEU A 88 8.54 2.82 3.71
C LEU A 88 9.45 3.56 4.69
N THR A 89 10.39 4.33 4.18
CA THR A 89 11.31 5.13 5.01
C THR A 89 10.56 6.17 5.81
N TYR A 90 9.65 6.92 5.18
CA TYR A 90 8.84 7.92 5.88
C TYR A 90 7.97 7.30 6.97
N LEU A 91 7.32 6.18 6.66
CA LEU A 91 6.47 5.49 7.64
C LEU A 91 7.27 4.95 8.80
N GLN A 92 8.45 4.38 8.54
CA GLN A 92 9.30 3.83 9.59
C GLN A 92 9.83 4.94 10.51
N GLU A 93 10.12 6.11 9.98
CA GLU A 93 10.52 7.26 10.79
C GLU A 93 9.37 7.78 11.65
N LYS A 94 8.16 7.80 11.08
CA LYS A 94 6.97 8.28 11.79
C LYS A 94 6.49 7.31 12.86
N TYR A 95 6.65 6.01 12.62
CA TYR A 95 6.21 4.94 13.53
C TYR A 95 7.37 3.98 13.79
N PRO A 96 8.39 4.39 14.56
CA PRO A 96 9.61 3.57 14.70
C PRO A 96 9.39 2.24 15.42
N SER A 97 8.31 2.10 16.19
CA SER A 97 8.01 0.85 16.90
C SER A 97 7.20 -0.14 16.05
N TYR A 98 6.71 0.28 14.88
CA TYR A 98 5.91 -0.59 14.02
C TYR A 98 6.82 -1.36 13.06
N GLU A 99 6.41 -2.57 12.75
CA GLU A 99 7.05 -3.36 11.69
C GLU A 99 6.14 -3.29 10.47
N PHE A 100 6.66 -2.76 9.37
CA PHE A 100 5.90 -2.63 8.13
C PHE A 100 6.22 -3.77 7.17
N VAL A 101 5.16 -4.40 6.64
CA VAL A 101 5.23 -5.51 5.70
C VAL A 101 4.61 -5.06 4.38
N LEU A 102 5.34 -5.23 3.29
CA LEU A 102 4.83 -4.88 1.97
C LEU A 102 3.95 -6.02 1.45
N ILE A 103 2.74 -5.67 1.01
CA ILE A 103 1.82 -6.63 0.40
C ILE A 103 1.78 -6.35 -1.10
N MET A 104 2.03 -7.37 -1.92
CA MET A 104 1.97 -7.24 -3.38
C MET A 104 1.36 -8.47 -4.03
N GLY A 105 0.78 -8.28 -5.20
CA GLY A 105 0.32 -9.38 -6.02
C GLY A 105 1.48 -10.10 -6.71
N GLU A 106 1.28 -11.36 -7.01
CA GLU A 106 2.26 -12.20 -7.71
C GLU A 106 2.69 -11.59 -9.03
N ASP A 107 1.78 -10.88 -9.72
CA ASP A 107 2.07 -10.22 -10.98
C ASP A 107 3.12 -9.10 -10.88
N ASN A 108 3.34 -8.57 -9.69
CA ASN A 108 4.35 -7.54 -9.45
C ASN A 108 5.75 -8.12 -9.22
N LEU A 109 5.87 -9.43 -8.99
CA LEU A 109 7.17 -10.04 -8.69
C LEU A 109 8.16 -9.91 -9.84
N THR A 110 7.70 -9.98 -11.09
CA THR A 110 8.56 -9.86 -12.25
C THR A 110 9.14 -8.46 -12.40
N LEU A 111 8.42 -7.44 -11.93
CA LEU A 111 8.86 -6.05 -12.00
C LEU A 111 9.58 -5.59 -10.73
N PHE A 112 9.43 -6.31 -9.63
CA PHE A 112 9.99 -5.90 -8.34
C PHE A 112 11.50 -5.64 -8.38
N PRO A 113 12.33 -6.46 -9.03
CA PRO A 113 13.77 -6.17 -9.10
C PRO A 113 14.11 -4.84 -9.76
N LYS A 114 13.19 -4.28 -10.54
CA LYS A 114 13.37 -2.99 -11.22
C LYS A 114 12.91 -1.80 -10.37
N TRP A 115 12.29 -2.06 -9.22
CA TRP A 115 11.87 -0.99 -8.32
C TRP A 115 13.08 -0.32 -7.70
N LYS A 116 12.94 0.98 -7.45
CA LYS A 116 14.00 1.76 -6.80
C LYS A 116 14.40 1.09 -5.49
N ASN A 117 15.69 0.77 -5.34
CA ASN A 117 16.26 0.17 -4.14
C ASN A 117 15.52 -1.10 -3.66
N SER A 118 15.10 -1.96 -4.59
CA SER A 118 14.37 -3.19 -4.23
C SER A 118 15.15 -4.09 -3.27
N GLU A 119 16.47 -4.14 -3.40
CA GLU A 119 17.33 -4.93 -2.49
C GLU A 119 17.24 -4.39 -1.06
N HIS A 120 17.20 -3.07 -0.90
CA HIS A 120 17.06 -2.44 0.41
C HIS A 120 15.70 -2.77 1.03
N ILE A 121 14.64 -2.78 0.20
CA ILE A 121 13.31 -3.19 0.67
C ILE A 121 13.36 -4.59 1.26
N LEU A 122 13.93 -5.55 0.52
CA LEU A 122 14.02 -6.94 0.96
C LEU A 122 14.89 -7.12 2.20
N GLU A 123 15.91 -6.27 2.38
CA GLU A 123 16.79 -6.35 3.53
C GLU A 123 16.11 -5.94 4.83
N TYR A 124 15.23 -4.95 4.78
CA TYR A 124 14.64 -4.34 5.98
C TYR A 124 13.15 -4.60 6.17
N HIS A 125 12.47 -5.14 5.16
CA HIS A 125 11.03 -5.38 5.23
C HIS A 125 10.67 -6.75 4.69
N ARG A 126 9.66 -7.36 5.28
CA ARG A 126 9.06 -8.58 4.74
C ARG A 126 8.12 -8.21 3.61
N VAL A 127 7.98 -9.12 2.66
CA VAL A 127 7.09 -8.97 1.52
C VAL A 127 6.14 -10.17 1.53
N TYR A 128 4.84 -9.89 1.63
CA TYR A 128 3.81 -10.92 1.51
C TYR A 128 3.22 -10.84 0.12
N VAL A 129 3.14 -11.98 -0.55
CA VAL A 129 2.71 -12.06 -1.94
C VAL A 129 1.43 -12.88 -2.01
N TYR A 130 0.42 -12.36 -2.71
CA TYR A 130 -0.81 -13.10 -2.95
C TYR A 130 -0.89 -13.53 -4.41
N PRO A 131 -1.52 -14.70 -4.69
CA PRO A 131 -1.69 -15.19 -6.05
C PRO A 131 -2.59 -14.26 -6.86
N ARG A 132 -2.24 -14.11 -8.14
CA ARG A 132 -3.04 -13.24 -8.99
C ARG A 132 -3.01 -13.65 -10.46
#